data_e1170c285e180388d791d2c4a8cc3ad7
#
_entry.id   e1170c285e180388d791d2c4a8cc3ad7
#
_cell.length_a   1.000
_cell.length_b   1.000
_cell.length_c   1.000
_cell.angle_alpha   90.00
_cell.angle_beta   90.00
_cell.angle_gamma   90.00
#
_symmetry.space_group_name_H-M   'P 1'
#
loop_
_entity.id
_entity.type
_entity.pdbx_description
1 polymer ?
#
loop_
_entity_poly.entity_id
_entity_poly.type
_entity_poly.pdbx_seq_one_letter_code
_entity_poly.pdbx_strand_id
1 'polypeptide(L)'
;MTALERRSSFSLASIFALRMLGLFLVLPVFVLEARKYPGGEDAARVGLAMGIYGLTQAVLQLPLGMASDRFGRKRVIVLGLLVFAGGSLLAALADTLTGLLIGRALQGAGAVSAAVTALLADQTRDVVRTKAMALVGGSIGLMFAVALVAAPLLVAQVGLPGLFGLTCALALAGIAVVLWWTPAEPAQHQNAPRGRLADVWKNADLVRLNFGVFALHTVQMAMWMAVPALLVQAGLGKDLHWQVYLPAVVVSFLFLGGLFAME
;
A
#
# COMPACT_ATOMS: atom_id res chain seq x y z
N MET A 1 11.55 -22.69 8.55
CA MET A 1 11.99 -21.95 7.32
C MET A 1 13.42 -22.31 6.99
N THR A 2 13.69 -22.70 5.75
CA THR A 2 15.05 -22.83 5.21
C THR A 2 15.71 -21.45 5.08
N ALA A 3 17.03 -21.40 4.83
CA ALA A 3 17.73 -20.13 4.60
C ALA A 3 17.16 -19.37 3.37
N LEU A 4 16.80 -20.10 2.31
CA LEU A 4 16.17 -19.53 1.12
C LEU A 4 14.78 -18.95 1.43
N GLU A 5 13.90 -19.71 2.07
CA GLU A 5 12.55 -19.26 2.48
C GLU A 5 12.61 -18.03 3.38
N ARG A 6 13.57 -17.99 4.30
CA ARG A 6 13.80 -16.83 5.16
C ARG A 6 14.22 -15.61 4.36
N ARG A 7 15.20 -15.76 3.46
CA ARG A 7 15.66 -14.67 2.58
C ARG A 7 14.53 -14.15 1.69
N SER A 8 13.73 -15.04 1.11
CA SER A 8 12.54 -14.67 0.30
C SER A 8 11.53 -13.89 1.14
N SER A 9 11.18 -14.41 2.32
CA SER A 9 10.19 -13.78 3.20
C SER A 9 10.62 -12.37 3.63
N PHE A 10 11.87 -12.19 4.05
CA PHE A 10 12.37 -10.88 4.46
C PHE A 10 12.51 -9.91 3.29
N SER A 11 13.03 -10.34 2.15
CA SER A 11 13.17 -9.45 0.98
C SER A 11 11.80 -9.01 0.45
N LEU A 12 10.83 -9.91 0.35
CA LEU A 12 9.49 -9.57 -0.13
C LEU A 12 8.69 -8.75 0.89
N ALA A 13 8.84 -9.03 2.19
CA ALA A 13 8.28 -8.18 3.25
C ALA A 13 8.88 -6.76 3.21
N SER A 14 10.18 -6.61 2.91
CA SER A 14 10.82 -5.30 2.76
C SER A 14 10.27 -4.53 1.56
N ILE A 15 9.94 -5.18 0.45
CA ILE A 15 9.30 -4.52 -0.70
C ILE A 15 7.92 -3.98 -0.30
N PHE A 16 7.12 -4.78 0.44
CA PHE A 16 5.86 -4.31 1.00
C PHE A 16 6.08 -3.16 1.98
N ALA A 17 7.03 -3.28 2.89
CA ALA A 17 7.34 -2.26 3.89
C ALA A 17 7.69 -0.92 3.25
N LEU A 18 8.64 -0.90 2.29
CA LEU A 18 9.07 0.32 1.60
C LEU A 18 7.92 0.98 0.82
N ARG A 19 7.16 0.18 0.07
CA ARG A 19 6.03 0.68 -0.71
C ARG A 19 4.91 1.21 0.18
N MET A 20 4.56 0.47 1.24
CA MET A 20 3.48 0.86 2.16
C MET A 20 3.88 2.05 3.02
N LEU A 21 5.14 2.16 3.44
CA LEU A 21 5.62 3.35 4.13
C LEU A 21 5.39 4.60 3.26
N GLY A 22 5.83 4.59 2.00
CA GLY A 22 5.62 5.71 1.09
C GLY A 22 4.15 6.08 0.89
N LEU A 23 3.28 5.07 0.79
CA LEU A 23 1.84 5.28 0.67
C LEU A 23 1.24 5.87 1.96
N PHE A 24 1.58 5.29 3.11
CA PHE A 24 1.01 5.66 4.40
C PHE A 24 1.48 7.03 4.89
N LEU A 25 2.68 7.47 4.53
CA LEU A 25 3.17 8.82 4.83
C LEU A 25 2.28 9.92 4.22
N VAL A 26 1.63 9.65 3.12
CA VAL A 26 0.76 10.62 2.44
C VAL A 26 -0.63 10.68 3.08
N LEU A 27 -1.18 9.55 3.57
CA LEU A 27 -2.58 9.44 3.98
C LEU A 27 -3.01 10.46 5.06
N PRO A 28 -2.33 10.60 6.22
CA PRO A 28 -2.83 11.43 7.32
C PRO A 28 -2.72 12.92 7.06
N VAL A 29 -1.94 13.34 6.07
CA VAL A 29 -1.67 14.76 5.78
C VAL A 29 -2.24 15.22 4.44
N PHE A 30 -2.61 14.27 3.56
CA PHE A 30 -2.97 14.56 2.17
C PHE A 30 -4.10 15.58 2.05
N VAL A 31 -5.20 15.37 2.76
CA VAL A 31 -6.40 16.23 2.64
C VAL A 31 -6.11 17.67 3.02
N LEU A 32 -5.32 17.88 4.08
CA LEU A 32 -4.98 19.22 4.56
C LEU A 32 -3.98 19.91 3.63
N GLU A 33 -3.04 19.17 3.07
CA GLU A 33 -2.03 19.72 2.17
C GLU A 33 -2.55 19.92 0.75
N ALA A 34 -3.36 18.99 0.23
CA ALA A 34 -3.94 19.08 -1.11
C ALA A 34 -4.87 20.30 -1.28
N ARG A 35 -5.50 20.75 -0.20
CA ARG A 35 -6.31 21.99 -0.21
C ARG A 35 -5.52 23.27 -0.49
N LYS A 36 -4.20 23.25 -0.33
CA LYS A 36 -3.33 24.39 -0.64
C LYS A 36 -3.02 24.54 -2.13
N TYR A 37 -3.34 23.52 -2.94
CA TYR A 37 -3.09 23.52 -4.37
C TYR A 37 -4.23 24.20 -5.13
N PRO A 38 -3.95 24.84 -6.27
CA PRO A 38 -4.98 25.35 -7.17
C PRO A 38 -5.99 24.23 -7.53
N GLY A 39 -7.27 24.47 -7.26
CA GLY A 39 -8.35 23.48 -7.38
C GLY A 39 -8.62 22.65 -6.12
N GLY A 40 -7.90 22.92 -5.01
CA GLY A 40 -8.06 22.24 -3.73
C GLY A 40 -9.23 22.76 -2.87
N GLU A 41 -9.94 23.79 -3.33
CA GLU A 41 -11.13 24.32 -2.67
C GLU A 41 -12.31 23.34 -2.75
N ASP A 42 -12.34 22.52 -3.81
CA ASP A 42 -13.36 21.51 -4.03
C ASP A 42 -13.02 20.23 -3.26
N ALA A 43 -13.75 19.97 -2.17
CA ALA A 43 -13.58 18.79 -1.33
C ALA A 43 -13.80 17.47 -2.10
N ALA A 44 -14.69 17.45 -3.11
CA ALA A 44 -14.92 16.27 -3.93
C ALA A 44 -13.71 15.94 -4.81
N ARG A 45 -13.04 16.95 -5.37
CA ARG A 45 -11.79 16.77 -6.13
C ARG A 45 -10.64 16.30 -5.24
N VAL A 46 -10.51 16.83 -4.03
CA VAL A 46 -9.52 16.37 -3.05
C VAL A 46 -9.77 14.91 -2.68
N GLY A 47 -11.05 14.55 -2.43
CA GLY A 47 -11.45 13.17 -2.20
C GLY A 47 -11.15 12.25 -3.37
N LEU A 48 -11.41 12.70 -4.60
CA LEU A 48 -11.06 11.95 -5.81
C LEU A 48 -9.55 11.76 -5.94
N ALA A 49 -8.74 12.79 -5.71
CA ALA A 49 -7.29 12.69 -5.76
C ALA A 49 -6.73 11.73 -4.70
N MET A 50 -7.39 11.63 -3.54
CA MET A 50 -7.06 10.64 -2.52
C MET A 50 -7.46 9.22 -2.95
N GLY A 51 -8.69 9.04 -3.45
CA GLY A 51 -9.28 7.74 -3.75
C GLY A 51 -8.83 7.13 -5.08
N ILE A 52 -8.42 7.95 -6.07
CA ILE A 52 -8.06 7.49 -7.43
C ILE A 52 -6.93 6.46 -7.42
N TYR A 53 -5.98 6.57 -6.49
CA TYR A 53 -4.95 5.57 -6.26
C TYR A 53 -5.55 4.18 -6.02
N GLY A 54 -6.51 4.08 -5.08
CA GLY A 54 -7.18 2.82 -4.77
C GLY A 54 -8.00 2.28 -5.94
N LEU A 55 -8.67 3.16 -6.68
CA LEU A 55 -9.47 2.78 -7.85
C LEU A 55 -8.59 2.18 -8.95
N THR A 56 -7.52 2.87 -9.34
CA THR A 56 -6.60 2.37 -10.38
C THR A 56 -5.87 1.10 -9.93
N GLN A 57 -5.50 1.02 -8.66
CA GLN A 57 -4.93 -0.21 -8.09
C GLN A 57 -5.92 -1.37 -8.16
N ALA A 58 -7.18 -1.18 -7.79
CA ALA A 58 -8.21 -2.22 -7.82
C ALA A 58 -8.43 -2.76 -9.23
N VAL A 59 -8.52 -1.87 -10.22
CA VAL A 59 -8.70 -2.24 -11.63
C VAL A 59 -7.49 -2.99 -12.19
N LEU A 60 -6.27 -2.54 -11.88
CA LEU A 60 -5.05 -3.08 -12.47
C LEU A 60 -4.41 -4.24 -11.68
N GLN A 61 -4.84 -4.48 -10.44
CA GLN A 61 -4.33 -5.56 -9.60
C GLN A 61 -4.48 -6.93 -10.25
N LEU A 62 -5.64 -7.23 -10.84
CA LEU A 62 -5.92 -8.49 -11.51
C LEU A 62 -5.14 -8.64 -12.83
N PRO A 63 -5.18 -7.67 -13.78
CA PRO A 63 -4.37 -7.73 -14.99
C PRO A 63 -2.88 -7.89 -14.72
N LEU A 64 -2.33 -7.13 -13.76
CA LEU A 64 -0.90 -7.25 -13.41
C LEU A 64 -0.58 -8.56 -12.70
N GLY A 65 -1.49 -9.08 -11.88
CA GLY A 65 -1.38 -10.43 -11.31
C GLY A 65 -1.26 -11.49 -12.40
N MET A 66 -2.18 -11.50 -13.36
CA MET A 66 -2.16 -12.42 -14.52
C MET A 66 -0.94 -12.22 -15.42
N ALA A 67 -0.53 -10.96 -15.63
CA ALA A 67 0.70 -10.66 -16.37
C ALA A 67 1.93 -11.23 -15.68
N SER A 68 1.96 -11.22 -14.34
CA SER A 68 3.06 -11.79 -13.56
C SER A 68 3.16 -13.32 -13.69
N ASP A 69 2.03 -14.02 -13.91
CA ASP A 69 2.01 -15.44 -14.21
C ASP A 69 2.59 -15.76 -15.59
N ARG A 70 2.49 -14.82 -16.54
CA ARG A 70 2.90 -15.03 -17.94
C ARG A 70 4.32 -14.54 -18.23
N PHE A 71 4.66 -13.36 -17.71
CA PHE A 71 5.91 -12.65 -18.07
C PHE A 71 7.00 -12.78 -16.99
N GLY A 72 6.68 -13.42 -15.85
CA GLY A 72 7.56 -13.55 -14.70
C GLY A 72 7.23 -12.56 -13.58
N ARG A 73 7.27 -13.06 -12.34
CA ARG A 73 6.91 -12.30 -11.14
C ARG A 73 7.78 -11.07 -10.96
N LYS A 74 9.11 -11.26 -10.95
CA LYS A 74 10.06 -10.17 -10.71
C LYS A 74 9.97 -9.07 -11.76
N ARG A 75 9.79 -9.42 -13.04
CA ARG A 75 9.67 -8.44 -14.12
C ARG A 75 8.47 -7.53 -13.92
N VAL A 76 7.32 -8.12 -13.60
CA VAL A 76 6.09 -7.36 -13.37
C VAL A 76 6.18 -6.54 -12.08
N ILE A 77 6.83 -7.05 -11.02
CA ILE A 77 7.08 -6.30 -9.79
C ILE A 77 7.94 -5.07 -10.08
N VAL A 78 9.05 -5.23 -10.81
CA VAL A 78 9.94 -4.12 -11.18
C VAL A 78 9.20 -3.09 -12.04
N LEU A 79 8.46 -3.53 -13.06
CA LEU A 79 7.66 -2.64 -13.91
C LEU A 79 6.62 -1.86 -13.09
N GLY A 80 5.88 -2.53 -12.24
CA GLY A 80 4.88 -1.87 -11.39
C GLY A 80 5.50 -0.89 -10.39
N LEU A 81 6.65 -1.22 -9.79
CA LEU A 81 7.40 -0.29 -8.94
C LEU A 81 7.93 0.92 -9.72
N LEU A 82 8.36 0.74 -10.98
CA LEU A 82 8.76 1.86 -11.86
C LEU A 82 7.57 2.78 -12.15
N VAL A 83 6.40 2.22 -12.47
CA VAL A 83 5.16 2.99 -12.67
C VAL A 83 4.77 3.73 -11.39
N PHE A 84 4.86 3.07 -10.24
CA PHE A 84 4.60 3.68 -8.93
C PHE A 84 5.59 4.80 -8.61
N ALA A 85 6.89 4.62 -8.89
CA ALA A 85 7.92 5.64 -8.71
C ALA A 85 7.69 6.84 -9.65
N GLY A 86 7.36 6.58 -10.92
CA GLY A 86 7.03 7.62 -11.89
C GLY A 86 5.79 8.43 -11.48
N GLY A 87 4.74 7.77 -10.99
CA GLY A 87 3.56 8.43 -10.42
C GLY A 87 3.89 9.26 -9.18
N SER A 88 4.78 8.76 -8.32
CA SER A 88 5.27 9.50 -7.15
C SER A 88 6.06 10.74 -7.54
N LEU A 89 6.95 10.60 -8.53
CA LEU A 89 7.72 11.74 -9.04
C LEU A 89 6.80 12.79 -9.69
N LEU A 90 5.83 12.35 -10.47
CA LEU A 90 4.85 13.27 -11.07
C LEU A 90 4.06 14.02 -10.00
N ALA A 91 3.63 13.33 -8.93
CA ALA A 91 2.94 13.97 -7.81
C ALA A 91 3.86 14.92 -7.02
N ALA A 92 5.16 14.62 -6.90
CA ALA A 92 6.14 15.49 -6.27
C ALA A 92 6.37 16.79 -7.04
N LEU A 93 6.25 16.75 -8.36
CA LEU A 93 6.46 17.90 -9.26
C LEU A 93 5.15 18.63 -9.61
N ALA A 94 4.03 18.19 -9.05
CA ALA A 94 2.72 18.77 -9.38
C ALA A 94 2.50 20.12 -8.68
N ASP A 95 2.08 21.11 -9.44
CA ASP A 95 1.73 22.45 -8.96
C ASP A 95 0.20 22.65 -8.85
N THR A 96 -0.60 21.66 -9.25
CA THR A 96 -2.06 21.70 -9.24
C THR A 96 -2.65 20.42 -8.67
N LEU A 97 -3.89 20.48 -8.16
CA LEU A 97 -4.61 19.29 -7.71
C LEU A 97 -4.82 18.27 -8.83
N THR A 98 -4.98 18.71 -10.07
CA THR A 98 -5.08 17.82 -11.24
C THR A 98 -3.78 17.05 -11.46
N GLY A 99 -2.62 17.69 -11.32
CA GLY A 99 -1.32 17.04 -11.40
C GLY A 99 -1.16 15.97 -10.30
N LEU A 100 -1.56 16.30 -9.05
CA LEU A 100 -1.59 15.33 -7.96
C LEU A 100 -2.50 14.15 -8.28
N LEU A 101 -3.69 14.39 -8.83
CA LEU A 101 -4.66 13.35 -9.21
C LEU A 101 -4.04 12.39 -10.24
N ILE A 102 -3.40 12.91 -11.30
CA ILE A 102 -2.75 12.09 -12.33
C ILE A 102 -1.60 11.29 -11.72
N GLY A 103 -0.75 11.91 -10.90
CA GLY A 103 0.32 11.22 -10.20
C GLY A 103 -0.18 10.09 -9.30
N ARG A 104 -1.26 10.33 -8.56
CA ARG A 104 -1.93 9.33 -7.70
C ARG A 104 -2.54 8.19 -8.51
N ALA A 105 -3.18 8.50 -9.64
CA ALA A 105 -3.71 7.48 -10.55
C ALA A 105 -2.58 6.57 -11.09
N LEU A 106 -1.46 7.17 -11.48
CA LEU A 106 -0.30 6.43 -11.96
C LEU A 106 0.36 5.61 -10.84
N GLN A 107 0.46 6.14 -9.61
CA GLN A 107 0.89 5.35 -8.44
C GLN A 107 0.03 4.09 -8.26
N GLY A 108 -1.30 4.22 -8.33
CA GLY A 108 -2.22 3.08 -8.23
C GLY A 108 -2.04 2.08 -9.38
N ALA A 109 -1.73 2.57 -10.58
CA ALA A 109 -1.43 1.71 -11.74
C ALA A 109 -0.20 0.81 -11.52
N GLY A 110 0.70 1.18 -10.60
CA GLY A 110 1.81 0.34 -10.15
C GLY A 110 1.41 -0.76 -9.16
N ALA A 111 0.27 -1.41 -9.34
CA ALA A 111 -0.28 -2.43 -8.45
C ALA A 111 0.54 -3.73 -8.47
N VAL A 112 1.48 -3.89 -7.54
CA VAL A 112 2.38 -5.06 -7.48
C VAL A 112 2.03 -6.08 -6.40
N SER A 113 1.06 -5.77 -5.52
CA SER A 113 0.79 -6.58 -4.33
C SER A 113 0.46 -8.05 -4.67
N ALA A 114 -0.34 -8.29 -5.72
CA ALA A 114 -0.67 -9.65 -6.17
C ALA A 114 0.58 -10.41 -6.64
N ALA A 115 1.44 -9.78 -7.43
CA ALA A 115 2.67 -10.40 -7.95
C ALA A 115 3.68 -10.69 -6.82
N VAL A 116 3.83 -9.79 -5.84
CA VAL A 116 4.73 -9.99 -4.68
C VAL A 116 4.21 -11.12 -3.79
N THR A 117 2.91 -11.15 -3.51
CA THR A 117 2.28 -12.23 -2.71
C THR A 117 2.40 -13.58 -3.41
N ALA A 118 2.19 -13.60 -4.72
CA ALA A 118 2.35 -14.83 -5.51
C ALA A 118 3.81 -15.31 -5.53
N LEU A 119 4.79 -14.41 -5.69
CA LEU A 119 6.21 -14.76 -5.62
C LEU A 119 6.58 -15.33 -4.24
N LEU A 120 6.02 -14.76 -3.16
CA LEU A 120 6.22 -15.29 -1.81
C LEU A 120 5.66 -16.71 -1.68
N ALA A 121 4.47 -16.95 -2.22
CA ALA A 121 3.87 -18.29 -2.23
C ALA A 121 4.68 -19.28 -3.04
N ASP A 122 5.22 -18.86 -4.20
CA ASP A 122 6.04 -19.69 -5.08
C ASP A 122 7.41 -20.06 -4.43
N GLN A 123 7.92 -19.20 -3.53
CA GLN A 123 9.22 -19.36 -2.86
C GLN A 123 9.13 -19.95 -1.44
N THR A 124 7.92 -20.29 -0.98
CA THR A 124 7.69 -20.84 0.37
C THR A 124 6.83 -22.09 0.30
N ARG A 125 7.21 -23.13 1.07
CA ARG A 125 6.40 -24.33 1.23
C ARG A 125 5.12 -24.02 2.02
N ASP A 126 4.06 -24.80 1.81
CA ASP A 126 2.74 -24.61 2.43
C ASP A 126 2.83 -24.53 3.96
N VAL A 127 3.65 -25.39 4.59
CA VAL A 127 3.84 -25.46 6.06
C VAL A 127 4.37 -24.14 6.66
N VAL A 128 5.12 -23.34 5.89
CA VAL A 128 5.71 -22.08 6.37
C VAL A 128 5.09 -20.84 5.76
N ARG A 129 4.19 -21.00 4.79
CA ARG A 129 3.56 -19.90 4.03
C ARG A 129 2.81 -18.93 4.94
N THR A 130 2.05 -19.47 5.92
CA THR A 130 1.35 -18.63 6.91
C THR A 130 2.30 -17.74 7.69
N LYS A 131 3.47 -18.27 8.13
CA LYS A 131 4.49 -17.46 8.82
C LYS A 131 5.10 -16.39 7.92
N ALA A 132 5.32 -16.72 6.64
CA ALA A 132 5.84 -15.75 5.65
C ALA A 132 4.83 -14.62 5.38
N MET A 133 3.55 -14.95 5.24
CA MET A 133 2.47 -13.97 5.08
C MET A 133 2.28 -13.11 6.33
N ALA A 134 2.41 -13.70 7.53
CA ALA A 134 2.37 -12.95 8.79
C ALA A 134 3.52 -11.94 8.90
N LEU A 135 4.73 -12.26 8.41
CA LEU A 135 5.85 -11.32 8.34
C LEU A 135 5.52 -10.13 7.43
N VAL A 136 4.91 -10.39 6.27
CA VAL A 136 4.45 -9.31 5.36
C VAL A 136 3.39 -8.46 6.05
N GLY A 137 2.35 -9.06 6.62
CA GLY A 137 1.30 -8.32 7.35
C GLY A 137 1.86 -7.49 8.50
N GLY A 138 2.77 -8.06 9.30
CA GLY A 138 3.45 -7.35 10.39
C GLY A 138 4.30 -6.18 9.90
N SER A 139 4.99 -6.34 8.76
CA SER A 139 5.76 -5.25 8.15
C SER A 139 4.88 -4.10 7.68
N ILE A 140 3.71 -4.40 7.10
CA ILE A 140 2.72 -3.40 6.69
C ILE A 140 2.20 -2.62 7.91
N GLY A 141 1.80 -3.33 8.96
CA GLY A 141 1.30 -2.72 10.19
C GLY A 141 2.35 -1.84 10.89
N LEU A 142 3.60 -2.30 10.95
CA LEU A 142 4.71 -1.51 11.49
C LEU A 142 4.94 -0.24 10.68
N MET A 143 4.97 -0.32 9.35
CA MET A 143 5.15 0.85 8.49
C MET A 143 3.97 1.82 8.59
N PHE A 144 2.77 1.33 8.82
CA PHE A 144 1.61 2.18 9.09
C PHE A 144 1.80 2.98 10.39
N ALA A 145 2.20 2.32 11.49
CA ALA A 145 2.47 3.00 12.76
C ALA A 145 3.60 4.03 12.64
N VAL A 146 4.70 3.68 11.95
CA VAL A 146 5.81 4.61 11.66
C VAL A 146 5.32 5.82 10.87
N ALA A 147 4.51 5.59 9.82
CA ALA A 147 4.00 6.66 8.97
C ALA A 147 3.10 7.64 9.74
N LEU A 148 2.28 7.17 10.66
CA LEU A 148 1.39 8.02 11.46
C LEU A 148 2.16 9.04 12.30
N VAL A 149 3.33 8.67 12.79
CA VAL A 149 4.21 9.57 13.57
C VAL A 149 5.06 10.42 12.65
N ALA A 150 5.65 9.81 11.61
CA ALA A 150 6.61 10.48 10.74
C ALA A 150 5.95 11.47 9.76
N ALA A 151 4.74 11.19 9.28
CA ALA A 151 4.11 12.01 8.25
C ALA A 151 3.89 13.48 8.66
N PRO A 152 3.30 13.80 9.83
CA PRO A 152 3.14 15.19 10.26
C PRO A 152 4.47 15.92 10.43
N LEU A 153 5.50 15.22 10.95
CA LEU A 153 6.83 15.80 11.17
C LEU A 153 7.54 16.08 9.84
N LEU A 154 7.48 15.14 8.92
CA LEU A 154 8.12 15.26 7.61
C LEU A 154 7.41 16.30 6.74
N VAL A 155 6.08 16.32 6.71
CA VAL A 155 5.34 17.30 5.90
C VAL A 155 5.60 18.74 6.36
N ALA A 156 5.85 18.95 7.64
CA ALA A 156 6.20 20.27 8.18
C ALA A 156 7.57 20.79 7.64
N GLN A 157 8.48 19.86 7.29
CA GLN A 157 9.82 20.21 6.82
C GLN A 157 9.93 20.25 5.30
N VAL A 158 9.36 19.25 4.60
CA VAL A 158 9.55 19.07 3.17
C VAL A 158 8.26 19.21 2.34
N GLY A 159 7.13 19.47 2.99
CA GLY A 159 5.82 19.58 2.36
C GLY A 159 5.34 18.27 1.71
N LEU A 160 4.18 18.36 1.04
CA LEU A 160 3.62 17.23 0.30
C LEU A 160 4.51 16.78 -0.88
N PRO A 161 5.14 17.70 -1.66
CA PRO A 161 6.12 17.32 -2.69
C PRO A 161 7.26 16.46 -2.16
N GLY A 162 7.84 16.81 -1.01
CA GLY A 162 8.92 16.04 -0.39
C GLY A 162 8.50 14.65 0.03
N LEU A 163 7.26 14.47 0.54
CA LEU A 163 6.73 13.15 0.85
C LEU A 163 6.57 12.28 -0.40
N PHE A 164 6.10 12.84 -1.51
CA PHE A 164 6.05 12.11 -2.78
C PHE A 164 7.44 11.81 -3.33
N GLY A 165 8.41 12.73 -3.18
CA GLY A 165 9.81 12.49 -3.51
C GLY A 165 10.40 11.33 -2.70
N LEU A 166 10.16 11.30 -1.39
CA LEU A 166 10.54 10.18 -0.54
C LEU A 166 9.87 8.88 -0.96
N THR A 167 8.58 8.92 -1.31
CA THR A 167 7.85 7.75 -1.82
C THR A 167 8.48 7.21 -3.10
N CYS A 168 8.91 8.08 -4.01
CA CYS A 168 9.66 7.71 -5.21
C CYS A 168 10.98 7.00 -4.84
N ALA A 169 11.77 7.58 -3.93
CA ALA A 169 13.03 6.99 -3.48
C ALA A 169 12.83 5.60 -2.83
N LEU A 170 11.79 5.45 -1.99
CA LEU A 170 11.44 4.16 -1.39
C LEU A 170 11.02 3.11 -2.44
N ALA A 171 10.32 3.52 -3.49
CA ALA A 171 9.97 2.63 -4.59
C ALA A 171 11.21 2.15 -5.38
N LEU A 172 12.16 3.06 -5.64
CA LEU A 172 13.45 2.72 -6.28
C LEU A 172 14.28 1.79 -5.38
N ALA A 173 14.31 2.02 -4.07
CA ALA A 173 14.91 1.10 -3.11
C ALA A 173 14.23 -0.27 -3.14
N GLY A 174 12.90 -0.33 -3.29
CA GLY A 174 12.16 -1.57 -3.50
C GLY A 174 12.60 -2.32 -4.76
N ILE A 175 12.85 -1.63 -5.86
CA ILE A 175 13.40 -2.23 -7.08
C ILE A 175 14.79 -2.82 -6.82
N ALA A 176 15.65 -2.10 -6.10
CA ALA A 176 16.95 -2.59 -5.70
C ALA A 176 16.86 -3.90 -4.88
N VAL A 177 15.92 -3.97 -3.94
CA VAL A 177 15.65 -5.20 -3.17
C VAL A 177 15.21 -6.35 -4.08
N VAL A 178 14.32 -6.09 -5.06
CA VAL A 178 13.86 -7.13 -6.02
C VAL A 178 15.03 -7.68 -6.83
N LEU A 179 15.90 -6.80 -7.34
CA LEU A 179 16.97 -7.18 -8.26
C LEU A 179 18.12 -7.89 -7.55
N TRP A 180 18.54 -7.40 -6.39
CA TRP A 180 19.78 -7.86 -5.74
C TRP A 180 19.57 -8.75 -4.54
N TRP A 181 18.48 -8.59 -3.79
CA TRP A 181 18.27 -9.35 -2.56
C TRP A 181 17.28 -10.50 -2.72
N THR A 182 16.20 -10.32 -3.50
CA THR A 182 15.18 -11.35 -3.68
C THR A 182 15.75 -12.54 -4.47
N PRO A 183 15.60 -13.79 -3.99
CA PRO A 183 16.07 -14.98 -4.69
C PRO A 183 15.49 -15.11 -6.10
N ALA A 184 16.16 -15.89 -6.96
CA ALA A 184 15.67 -16.18 -8.31
C ALA A 184 14.26 -16.79 -8.27
N GLU A 185 13.45 -16.53 -9.29
CA GLU A 185 12.14 -17.15 -9.42
C GLU A 185 12.31 -18.67 -9.63
N PRO A 186 11.48 -19.49 -8.97
CA PRO A 186 11.39 -20.92 -9.33
C PRO A 186 10.96 -21.06 -10.79
N ALA A 187 11.35 -22.15 -11.44
CA ALA A 187 10.87 -22.45 -12.79
C ALA A 187 9.33 -22.49 -12.76
N GLN A 188 8.70 -21.71 -13.63
CA GLN A 188 7.24 -21.61 -13.66
C GLN A 188 6.65 -22.98 -14.02
N HIS A 189 5.78 -23.51 -13.20
CA HIS A 189 4.97 -24.68 -13.52
C HIS A 189 3.91 -24.25 -14.53
N GLN A 190 4.18 -24.46 -15.83
CA GLN A 190 3.28 -24.10 -16.94
C GLN A 190 1.91 -24.81 -16.86
N ASN A 191 1.78 -25.81 -16.00
CA ASN A 191 0.60 -26.67 -15.86
C ASN A 191 -0.24 -26.38 -14.60
N ALA A 192 0.01 -25.29 -13.87
CA ALA A 192 -0.85 -24.95 -12.74
C ALA A 192 -2.29 -24.63 -13.23
N PRO A 193 -3.34 -25.22 -12.62
CA PRO A 193 -4.72 -24.95 -13.01
C PRO A 193 -5.01 -23.46 -12.85
N ARG A 194 -5.39 -22.82 -13.96
CA ARG A 194 -5.77 -21.40 -13.96
C ARG A 194 -7.15 -21.25 -13.34
N GLY A 195 -7.25 -20.60 -12.19
CA GLY A 195 -8.54 -20.22 -11.62
C GLY A 195 -9.31 -19.29 -12.56
N ARG A 196 -10.63 -19.51 -12.68
CA ARG A 196 -11.51 -18.63 -13.46
C ARG A 196 -12.12 -17.57 -12.53
N LEU A 197 -12.14 -16.32 -12.95
CA LEU A 197 -12.82 -15.25 -12.20
C LEU A 197 -14.29 -15.58 -11.92
N ALA A 198 -14.95 -16.30 -12.84
CA ALA A 198 -16.31 -16.78 -12.65
C ALA A 198 -16.48 -17.67 -11.40
N ASP A 199 -15.45 -18.42 -11.01
CA ASP A 199 -15.53 -19.32 -9.87
C ASP A 199 -15.50 -18.52 -8.54
N VAL A 200 -14.82 -17.38 -8.53
CA VAL A 200 -14.82 -16.44 -7.40
C VAL A 200 -16.21 -15.83 -7.19
N TRP A 201 -16.84 -15.36 -8.26
CA TRP A 201 -18.19 -14.77 -8.20
C TRP A 201 -19.29 -15.77 -7.83
N LYS A 202 -19.10 -17.06 -8.13
CA LYS A 202 -20.04 -18.13 -7.76
C LYS A 202 -19.89 -18.58 -6.31
N ASN A 203 -18.76 -18.28 -5.68
CA ASN A 203 -18.53 -18.67 -4.28
C ASN A 203 -19.02 -17.57 -3.34
N ALA A 204 -20.16 -17.83 -2.66
CA ALA A 204 -20.81 -16.86 -1.78
C ALA A 204 -19.91 -16.40 -0.62
N ASP A 205 -19.06 -17.28 -0.09
CA ASP A 205 -18.17 -16.94 1.03
C ASP A 205 -17.05 -16.00 0.58
N LEU A 206 -16.49 -16.21 -0.63
CA LEU A 206 -15.51 -15.29 -1.20
C LEU A 206 -16.15 -13.93 -1.53
N VAL A 207 -17.37 -13.89 -2.03
CA VAL A 207 -18.09 -12.63 -2.29
C VAL A 207 -18.37 -11.87 -0.99
N ARG A 208 -18.82 -12.56 0.07
CA ARG A 208 -19.03 -11.95 1.40
C ARG A 208 -17.74 -11.40 1.98
N LEU A 209 -16.65 -12.16 1.90
CA LEU A 209 -15.33 -11.72 2.36
C LEU A 209 -14.86 -10.47 1.60
N ASN A 210 -14.97 -10.47 0.28
CA ASN A 210 -14.59 -9.32 -0.54
C ASN A 210 -15.44 -8.09 -0.23
N PHE A 211 -16.75 -8.27 0.00
CA PHE A 211 -17.63 -7.17 0.41
C PHE A 211 -17.23 -6.61 1.79
N GLY A 212 -16.91 -7.47 2.75
CA GLY A 212 -16.43 -7.05 4.08
C GLY A 212 -15.14 -6.22 3.99
N VAL A 213 -14.17 -6.68 3.18
CA VAL A 213 -12.92 -5.94 2.93
C VAL A 213 -13.19 -4.60 2.25
N PHE A 214 -14.09 -4.57 1.25
CA PHE A 214 -14.49 -3.34 0.56
C PHE A 214 -15.12 -2.34 1.55
N ALA A 215 -16.09 -2.77 2.36
CA ALA A 215 -16.77 -1.93 3.35
C ALA A 215 -15.78 -1.36 4.37
N LEU A 216 -14.87 -2.20 4.90
CA LEU A 216 -13.83 -1.77 5.85
C LEU A 216 -12.92 -0.70 5.26
N HIS A 217 -12.43 -0.91 4.04
CA HIS A 217 -11.56 0.08 3.37
C HIS A 217 -12.30 1.37 3.01
N THR A 218 -13.59 1.28 2.67
CA THR A 218 -14.43 2.46 2.42
C THR A 218 -14.54 3.32 3.69
N VAL A 219 -14.84 2.71 4.83
CA VAL A 219 -14.89 3.41 6.13
C VAL A 219 -13.52 4.01 6.47
N GLN A 220 -12.44 3.24 6.26
CA GLN A 220 -11.08 3.72 6.51
C GLN A 220 -10.72 4.93 5.65
N MET A 221 -11.07 4.93 4.36
CA MET A 221 -10.81 6.07 3.48
C MET A 221 -11.67 7.29 3.86
N ALA A 222 -12.95 7.09 4.22
CA ALA A 222 -13.80 8.16 4.73
C ALA A 222 -13.24 8.78 6.03
N MET A 223 -12.70 7.96 6.92
CA MET A 223 -12.01 8.42 8.13
C MET A 223 -10.82 9.34 7.81
N TRP A 224 -9.96 8.97 6.85
CA TRP A 224 -8.82 9.80 6.45
C TRP A 224 -9.23 11.12 5.77
N MET A 225 -10.42 11.19 5.21
CA MET A 225 -11.00 12.43 4.69
C MET A 225 -11.50 13.35 5.81
N ALA A 226 -12.18 12.80 6.81
CA ALA A 226 -12.89 13.57 7.82
C ALA A 226 -12.05 13.89 9.06
N VAL A 227 -11.38 12.88 9.64
CA VAL A 227 -10.74 13.01 10.96
C VAL A 227 -9.65 14.09 11.00
N PRO A 228 -8.72 14.22 10.02
CA PRO A 228 -7.71 15.27 10.07
C PRO A 228 -8.31 16.68 10.12
N ALA A 229 -9.39 16.90 9.36
CA ALA A 229 -10.07 18.20 9.34
C ALA A 229 -10.79 18.49 10.67
N LEU A 230 -11.44 17.47 11.26
CA LEU A 230 -12.12 17.59 12.56
C LEU A 230 -11.13 17.86 13.69
N LEU A 231 -9.96 17.23 13.69
CA LEU A 231 -8.90 17.47 14.68
C LEU A 231 -8.40 18.92 14.63
N VAL A 232 -8.20 19.47 13.43
CA VAL A 232 -7.84 20.89 13.29
C VAL A 232 -8.97 21.80 13.77
N GLN A 233 -10.23 21.50 13.48
CA GLN A 233 -11.38 22.26 13.99
C GLN A 233 -11.50 22.20 15.50
N ALA A 234 -11.12 21.08 16.12
CA ALA A 234 -11.06 20.91 17.58
C ALA A 234 -9.85 21.61 18.22
N GLY A 235 -9.03 22.33 17.45
CA GLY A 235 -7.87 23.07 17.95
C GLY A 235 -6.57 22.27 18.03
N LEU A 236 -6.56 21.01 17.57
CA LEU A 236 -5.34 20.19 17.57
C LEU A 236 -4.50 20.49 16.32
N GLY A 237 -3.28 21.01 16.51
CA GLY A 237 -2.34 21.26 15.42
C GLY A 237 -1.98 20.00 14.65
N LYS A 238 -1.66 20.15 13.37
CA LYS A 238 -1.33 19.01 12.47
C LYS A 238 -0.17 18.18 12.97
N ASP A 239 0.82 18.83 13.57
CA ASP A 239 2.03 18.25 14.19
C ASP A 239 1.70 17.34 15.39
N LEU A 240 0.54 17.54 16.02
CA LEU A 240 0.09 16.79 17.19
C LEU A 240 -0.90 15.64 16.84
N HIS A 241 -1.33 15.51 15.60
CA HIS A 241 -2.29 14.47 15.19
C HIS A 241 -1.83 13.03 15.51
N TRP A 242 -0.50 12.80 15.54
CA TRP A 242 0.06 11.51 15.92
C TRP A 242 -0.30 11.08 17.34
N GLN A 243 -0.56 12.03 18.26
CA GLN A 243 -0.97 11.75 19.64
C GLN A 243 -2.37 11.11 19.72
N VAL A 244 -3.19 11.28 18.70
CA VAL A 244 -4.51 10.63 18.58
C VAL A 244 -4.38 9.32 17.81
N TYR A 245 -3.67 9.35 16.68
CA TYR A 245 -3.59 8.19 15.79
C TYR A 245 -2.77 7.03 16.37
N LEU A 246 -1.62 7.31 16.99
CA LEU A 246 -0.74 6.27 17.50
C LEU A 246 -1.40 5.46 18.64
N PRO A 247 -2.00 6.08 19.68
CA PRO A 247 -2.72 5.32 20.70
C PRO A 247 -3.88 4.51 20.12
N ALA A 248 -4.66 5.07 19.18
CA ALA A 248 -5.75 4.36 18.54
C ALA A 248 -5.27 3.09 17.81
N VAL A 249 -4.15 3.18 17.10
CA VAL A 249 -3.53 2.04 16.40
C VAL A 249 -2.98 1.02 17.40
N VAL A 250 -2.29 1.46 18.45
CA VAL A 250 -1.78 0.56 19.50
C VAL A 250 -2.91 -0.21 20.16
N VAL A 251 -3.98 0.48 20.55
CA VAL A 251 -5.17 -0.16 21.12
C VAL A 251 -5.78 -1.17 20.14
N SER A 252 -5.89 -0.83 18.85
CA SER A 252 -6.39 -1.75 17.81
C SER A 252 -5.54 -3.02 17.69
N PHE A 253 -4.22 -2.90 17.74
CA PHE A 253 -3.32 -4.07 17.73
C PHE A 253 -3.40 -4.91 18.99
N LEU A 254 -3.59 -4.31 20.16
CA LEU A 254 -3.79 -5.04 21.42
C LEU A 254 -5.09 -5.84 21.38
N PHE A 255 -6.19 -5.25 20.90
CA PHE A 255 -7.45 -5.96 20.71
C PHE A 255 -7.32 -7.13 19.72
N LEU A 256 -6.68 -6.89 18.57
CA LEU A 256 -6.45 -7.92 17.58
C LEU A 256 -5.60 -9.07 18.14
N GLY A 257 -4.50 -8.74 18.85
CA GLY A 257 -3.66 -9.74 19.50
C GLY A 257 -4.40 -10.55 20.56
N GLY A 258 -5.30 -9.91 21.33
CA GLY A 258 -6.17 -10.59 22.30
C GLY A 258 -7.12 -11.58 21.64
N LEU A 259 -7.73 -11.22 20.50
CA LEU A 259 -8.60 -12.12 19.73
C LEU A 259 -7.86 -13.37 19.25
N PHE A 260 -6.63 -13.21 18.71
CA PHE A 260 -5.80 -14.35 18.28
C PHE A 260 -5.28 -15.21 19.42
N ALA A 261 -5.22 -14.70 20.65
CA ALA A 261 -4.83 -15.49 21.82
C ALA A 261 -5.99 -16.29 22.41
N MET A 262 -7.23 -16.03 21.98
CA MET A 262 -8.44 -16.72 22.43
C MET A 262 -8.85 -17.88 21.51
N GLU A 263 -8.25 -18.01 20.31
CA GLU A 263 -8.37 -19.16 19.39
C GLU A 263 -7.27 -20.21 19.63
#